data_aafd04515cb220867914272c5d173b9d
#
_entry.id   aafd04515cb220867914272c5d173b9d
#
_cell.length_a   1.000
_cell.length_b   1.000
_cell.length_c   1.000
_cell.angle_alpha   90.00
_cell.angle_beta   90.00
_cell.angle_gamma   90.00
#
_symmetry.space_group_name_H-M   'P 1'
#
loop_
_entity.id
_entity.type
_entity.pdbx_description
1 polymer ?
#
loop_
_entity_poly.entity_id
_entity_poly.type
_entity_poly.pdbx_seq_one_letter_code
_entity_poly.pdbx_strand_id
1 'polypeptide(L)'
;MPTFDPVRPFRKLAYNNALANRRLLQACATLKPGEFEAPRTSFFPSIKETLNHIVTVDWFYVDGLEGGTLGFKAFEVDEPFDDVSSLAEAQAKVDQRLTGLCEALTPERLTSTISLHRGDRIQEERMEDVLGHLFQHQTHHRGQVHAMLSGTSVAPPQLDEFIVADDARFRGSELAALGWSEETLMR
;
A
#
# COMPACT_ATOMS: atom_id res chain seq x y z
N MET A 1 30.93 -10.76 8.15
CA MET A 1 29.72 -10.15 8.75
C MET A 1 28.80 -9.76 7.60
N PRO A 2 27.48 -9.94 7.68
CA PRO A 2 26.62 -9.42 6.63
C PRO A 2 26.82 -7.91 6.55
N THR A 3 27.01 -7.41 5.34
CA THR A 3 27.11 -5.96 5.08
C THR A 3 25.74 -5.34 5.35
N PHE A 4 25.70 -4.21 6.06
CA PHE A 4 24.48 -3.45 6.27
C PHE A 4 23.94 -2.96 4.92
N ASP A 5 22.68 -3.32 4.62
CA ASP A 5 21.99 -2.87 3.41
C ASP A 5 20.85 -1.92 3.83
N PRO A 6 20.99 -0.60 3.63
CA PRO A 6 20.00 0.38 4.05
C PRO A 6 18.70 0.32 3.22
N VAL A 7 18.71 -0.30 2.04
CA VAL A 7 17.53 -0.42 1.15
C VAL A 7 16.67 -1.62 1.51
N ARG A 8 17.25 -2.63 2.15
CA ARG A 8 16.54 -3.88 2.48
C ARG A 8 15.22 -3.67 3.26
N PRO A 9 15.14 -2.80 4.28
CA PRO A 9 13.89 -2.55 4.98
C PRO A 9 12.77 -2.05 4.04
N PHE A 10 13.10 -1.18 3.10
CA PHE A 10 12.12 -0.62 2.16
C PHE A 10 11.64 -1.65 1.15
N ARG A 11 12.53 -2.52 0.63
CA ARG A 11 12.12 -3.67 -0.21
C ARG A 11 11.13 -4.57 0.53
N LYS A 12 11.45 -4.96 1.76
CA LYS A 12 10.57 -5.80 2.58
C LYS A 12 9.22 -5.13 2.88
N LEU A 13 9.24 -3.84 3.17
CA LEU A 13 8.01 -3.08 3.42
C LEU A 13 7.14 -2.98 2.16
N ALA A 14 7.72 -2.84 0.96
CA ALA A 14 6.96 -2.82 -0.28
C ALA A 14 6.25 -4.16 -0.55
N TYR A 15 6.94 -5.28 -0.37
CA TYR A 15 6.32 -6.61 -0.45
C TYR A 15 5.25 -6.81 0.61
N ASN A 16 5.53 -6.44 1.86
CA ASN A 16 4.53 -6.49 2.95
C ASN A 16 3.28 -5.67 2.61
N ASN A 17 3.48 -4.47 2.07
CA ASN A 17 2.40 -3.58 1.68
C ASN A 17 1.48 -4.23 0.64
N ALA A 18 2.06 -4.76 -0.44
CA ALA A 18 1.32 -5.42 -1.52
C ALA A 18 0.55 -6.67 -1.03
N LEU A 19 1.18 -7.49 -0.18
CA LEU A 19 0.54 -8.68 0.39
C LEU A 19 -0.61 -8.31 1.35
N ALA A 20 -0.40 -7.31 2.20
CA ALA A 20 -1.42 -6.84 3.13
C ALA A 20 -2.61 -6.20 2.39
N ASN A 21 -2.36 -5.36 1.36
CA ASN A 21 -3.40 -4.79 0.51
C ASN A 21 -4.20 -5.89 -0.19
N ARG A 22 -3.50 -6.85 -0.82
CA ARG A 22 -4.14 -7.98 -1.49
C ARG A 22 -5.05 -8.76 -0.55
N ARG A 23 -4.57 -9.16 0.63
CA ARG A 23 -5.33 -9.95 1.61
C ARG A 23 -6.55 -9.18 2.12
N LEU A 24 -6.38 -7.89 2.41
CA LEU A 24 -7.47 -7.02 2.86
C LEU A 24 -8.55 -6.85 1.78
N LEU A 25 -8.14 -6.59 0.55
CA LEU A 25 -9.07 -6.40 -0.58
C LEU A 25 -9.79 -7.71 -0.95
N GLN A 26 -9.13 -8.87 -0.84
CA GLN A 26 -9.79 -10.16 -0.98
C GLN A 26 -10.86 -10.39 0.08
N ALA A 27 -10.62 -10.00 1.32
CA ALA A 27 -11.65 -10.02 2.36
C ALA A 27 -12.81 -9.07 2.02
N CYS A 28 -12.52 -7.83 1.63
CA CYS A 28 -13.54 -6.86 1.22
C CYS A 28 -14.38 -7.34 0.02
N ALA A 29 -13.79 -8.10 -0.91
CA ALA A 29 -14.52 -8.67 -2.05
C ALA A 29 -15.63 -9.68 -1.66
N THR A 30 -15.64 -10.14 -0.41
CA THR A 30 -16.66 -11.05 0.12
C THR A 30 -17.75 -10.35 0.95
N LEU A 31 -17.72 -9.02 1.04
CA LEU A 31 -18.75 -8.21 1.71
C LEU A 31 -20.11 -8.40 1.06
N LYS A 32 -21.16 -8.36 1.88
CA LYS A 32 -22.52 -8.34 1.37
C LYS A 32 -22.85 -7.00 0.72
N PRO A 33 -23.85 -6.97 -0.20
CA PRO A 33 -24.30 -5.70 -0.78
C PRO A 33 -24.63 -4.67 0.30
N GLY A 34 -24.15 -3.46 0.12
CA GLY A 34 -24.33 -2.35 1.04
C GLY A 34 -23.28 -2.25 2.16
N GLU A 35 -22.48 -3.29 2.43
CA GLU A 35 -21.49 -3.24 3.52
C GLU A 35 -20.24 -2.46 3.16
N PHE A 36 -19.89 -2.34 1.89
CA PHE A 36 -18.70 -1.62 1.42
C PHE A 36 -18.84 -0.11 1.65
N GLU A 37 -19.97 0.46 1.29
CA GLU A 37 -20.29 1.88 1.40
C GLU A 37 -20.99 2.26 2.71
N ALA A 38 -21.40 1.31 3.56
CA ALA A 38 -22.15 1.57 4.79
C ALA A 38 -21.40 2.51 5.74
N PRO A 39 -22.07 3.54 6.30
CA PRO A 39 -21.45 4.46 7.25
C PRO A 39 -21.00 3.75 8.54
N ARG A 40 -19.80 4.09 9.00
CA ARG A 40 -19.17 3.61 10.25
C ARG A 40 -18.42 4.71 10.96
N THR A 41 -18.18 4.54 12.25
CA THR A 41 -17.36 5.47 13.04
C THR A 41 -15.88 5.29 12.67
N SER A 42 -15.38 6.19 11.82
CA SER A 42 -13.97 6.28 11.42
C SER A 42 -13.71 7.68 10.88
N PHE A 43 -12.44 8.04 10.60
CA PHE A 43 -12.10 9.31 9.97
C PHE A 43 -12.77 9.42 8.57
N PHE A 44 -12.56 8.41 7.73
CA PHE A 44 -13.37 8.18 6.54
C PHE A 44 -14.54 7.29 6.94
N PRO A 45 -15.80 7.71 6.72
CA PRO A 45 -16.95 7.05 7.31
C PRO A 45 -17.35 5.72 6.67
N SER A 46 -16.60 5.21 5.69
CA SER A 46 -16.85 3.91 5.08
C SER A 46 -15.57 3.17 4.69
N ILE A 47 -15.70 1.86 4.45
CA ILE A 47 -14.61 1.04 3.89
C ILE A 47 -14.25 1.56 2.49
N LYS A 48 -15.27 1.88 1.67
CA LYS A 48 -15.12 2.42 0.32
C LYS A 48 -14.26 3.69 0.32
N GLU A 49 -14.63 4.69 1.11
CA GLU A 49 -13.90 5.96 1.19
C GLU A 49 -12.47 5.77 1.66
N THR A 50 -12.25 4.92 2.69
CA THR A 50 -10.91 4.67 3.23
C THR A 50 -10.01 3.99 2.19
N LEU A 51 -10.51 2.99 1.46
CA LEU A 51 -9.72 2.30 0.43
C LEU A 51 -9.47 3.17 -0.80
N ASN A 52 -10.43 3.99 -1.22
CA ASN A 52 -10.22 4.99 -2.28
C ASN A 52 -9.15 6.01 -1.88
N HIS A 53 -9.19 6.49 -0.63
CA HIS A 53 -8.15 7.38 -0.11
C HIS A 53 -6.76 6.72 -0.13
N ILE A 54 -6.64 5.47 0.27
CA ILE A 54 -5.37 4.73 0.20
C ILE A 54 -4.80 4.77 -1.22
N VAL A 55 -5.58 4.37 -2.22
CA VAL A 55 -5.08 4.24 -3.60
C VAL A 55 -4.75 5.59 -4.23
N THR A 56 -5.51 6.65 -3.94
CA THR A 56 -5.23 8.00 -4.48
C THR A 56 -3.97 8.59 -3.87
N VAL A 57 -3.73 8.38 -2.57
CA VAL A 57 -2.48 8.78 -1.89
C VAL A 57 -1.29 7.98 -2.42
N ASP A 58 -1.47 6.69 -2.69
CA ASP A 58 -0.42 5.88 -3.31
C ASP A 58 -0.06 6.39 -4.70
N TRP A 59 -1.04 6.74 -5.54
CA TRP A 59 -0.77 7.33 -6.84
C TRP A 59 0.06 8.61 -6.73
N PHE A 60 -0.29 9.49 -5.79
CA PHE A 60 0.43 10.74 -5.57
C PHE A 60 1.90 10.51 -5.19
N TYR A 61 2.14 9.67 -4.18
CA TYR A 61 3.49 9.46 -3.67
C TYR A 61 4.34 8.59 -4.57
N VAL A 62 3.79 7.50 -5.13
CA VAL A 62 4.55 6.61 -6.02
C VAL A 62 4.94 7.34 -7.30
N ASP A 63 4.05 8.16 -7.87
CA ASP A 63 4.40 8.99 -9.02
C ASP A 63 5.55 9.95 -8.71
N GLY A 64 5.51 10.65 -7.57
CA GLY A 64 6.60 11.53 -7.14
C GLY A 64 7.91 10.80 -6.87
N LEU A 65 7.86 9.62 -6.26
CA LEU A 65 9.03 8.76 -6.03
C LEU A 65 9.68 8.28 -7.35
N GLU A 66 8.89 8.12 -8.40
CA GLU A 66 9.36 7.78 -9.76
C GLU A 66 9.83 9.02 -10.54
N GLY A 67 9.66 10.23 -10.00
CA GLY A 67 9.99 11.51 -10.66
C GLY A 67 8.89 12.03 -11.59
N GLY A 68 7.66 11.57 -11.41
CA GLY A 68 6.50 12.03 -12.15
C GLY A 68 5.95 13.38 -11.66
N THR A 69 4.93 13.86 -12.33
CA THR A 69 4.33 15.19 -12.10
C THR A 69 2.81 15.13 -11.92
N LEU A 70 2.28 13.97 -11.56
CA LEU A 70 0.84 13.77 -11.34
C LEU A 70 0.30 14.76 -10.31
N GLY A 71 0.99 14.88 -9.17
CA GLY A 71 0.66 15.85 -8.13
C GLY A 71 -0.79 15.73 -7.68
N PHE A 72 -1.44 16.86 -7.40
CA PHE A 72 -2.83 16.89 -6.91
C PHE A 72 -3.88 16.37 -7.89
N LYS A 73 -3.52 16.09 -9.14
CA LYS A 73 -4.42 15.38 -10.06
C LYS A 73 -4.80 13.97 -9.53
N ALA A 74 -3.96 13.39 -8.68
CA ALA A 74 -4.29 12.14 -8.01
C ALA A 74 -5.57 12.23 -7.16
N PHE A 75 -5.97 13.42 -6.75
CA PHE A 75 -7.11 13.70 -5.87
C PHE A 75 -8.26 14.45 -6.56
N GLU A 76 -8.25 14.54 -7.91
CA GLU A 76 -9.36 15.20 -8.65
C GLU A 76 -10.70 14.50 -8.45
N VAL A 77 -10.66 13.19 -8.17
CA VAL A 77 -11.82 12.39 -7.79
C VAL A 77 -11.49 11.71 -6.46
N ASP A 78 -12.24 12.04 -5.42
CA ASP A 78 -12.00 11.51 -4.07
C ASP A 78 -12.25 9.99 -3.99
N GLU A 79 -13.28 9.52 -4.70
CA GLU A 79 -13.67 8.10 -4.75
C GLU A 79 -13.72 7.61 -6.22
N PRO A 80 -12.56 7.34 -6.86
CA PRO A 80 -12.54 6.93 -8.27
C PRO A 80 -13.10 5.52 -8.51
N PHE A 81 -13.36 4.72 -7.46
CA PHE A 81 -13.84 3.36 -7.58
C PHE A 81 -15.11 3.13 -6.74
N ASP A 82 -16.15 2.64 -7.39
CA ASP A 82 -17.43 2.31 -6.76
C ASP A 82 -17.48 0.86 -6.24
N ASP A 83 -16.61 -0.02 -6.71
CA ASP A 83 -16.60 -1.43 -6.35
C ASP A 83 -15.19 -1.92 -5.95
N VAL A 84 -15.17 -2.98 -5.14
CA VAL A 84 -13.92 -3.57 -4.62
C VAL A 84 -13.05 -4.15 -5.72
N SER A 85 -13.62 -4.69 -6.81
CA SER A 85 -12.85 -5.36 -7.86
C SER A 85 -11.98 -4.37 -8.64
N SER A 86 -12.59 -3.28 -9.12
CA SER A 86 -11.89 -2.22 -9.86
C SER A 86 -10.85 -1.50 -8.97
N LEU A 87 -11.19 -1.28 -7.69
CA LEU A 87 -10.26 -0.73 -6.71
C LEU A 87 -9.06 -1.68 -6.48
N ALA A 88 -9.31 -2.97 -6.32
CA ALA A 88 -8.27 -3.98 -6.11
C ALA A 88 -7.30 -4.07 -7.31
N GLU A 89 -7.80 -3.96 -8.54
CA GLU A 89 -6.97 -3.90 -9.73
C GLU A 89 -6.07 -2.66 -9.77
N ALA A 90 -6.63 -1.49 -9.38
CA ALA A 90 -5.87 -0.24 -9.32
C ALA A 90 -4.80 -0.29 -8.23
N GLN A 91 -5.15 -0.80 -7.04
CA GLN A 91 -4.21 -0.98 -5.93
C GLN A 91 -3.09 -1.94 -6.31
N ALA A 92 -3.39 -3.07 -6.93
CA ALA A 92 -2.38 -4.04 -7.36
C ALA A 92 -1.37 -3.42 -8.35
N LYS A 93 -1.83 -2.53 -9.26
CA LYS A 93 -0.96 -1.83 -10.21
C LYS A 93 0.00 -0.86 -9.52
N VAL A 94 -0.48 -0.08 -8.54
CA VAL A 94 0.38 0.85 -7.81
C VAL A 94 1.31 0.12 -6.84
N ASP A 95 0.87 -0.97 -6.22
CA ASP A 95 1.71 -1.84 -5.40
C ASP A 95 2.86 -2.47 -6.23
N GLN A 96 2.58 -2.87 -7.46
CA GLN A 96 3.62 -3.37 -8.38
C GLN A 96 4.65 -2.29 -8.71
N ARG A 97 4.22 -1.05 -8.98
CA ARG A 97 5.13 0.08 -9.22
C ARG A 97 6.01 0.34 -7.99
N LEU A 98 5.41 0.42 -6.80
CA LEU A 98 6.13 0.63 -5.54
C LEU A 98 7.15 -0.49 -5.26
N THR A 99 6.75 -1.75 -5.47
CA THR A 99 7.64 -2.90 -5.32
C THR A 99 8.81 -2.82 -6.30
N GLY A 100 8.54 -2.54 -7.58
CA GLY A 100 9.56 -2.37 -8.62
C GLY A 100 10.52 -1.21 -8.31
N LEU A 101 10.01 -0.09 -7.81
CA LEU A 101 10.82 1.04 -7.36
C LEU A 101 11.75 0.62 -6.21
N CYS A 102 11.21 -0.05 -5.18
CA CYS A 102 11.99 -0.48 -4.02
C CYS A 102 13.03 -1.56 -4.37
N GLU A 103 12.76 -2.41 -5.36
CA GLU A 103 13.73 -3.37 -5.90
C GLU A 103 14.90 -2.69 -6.62
N ALA A 104 14.63 -1.58 -7.31
CA ALA A 104 15.63 -0.80 -8.04
C ALA A 104 16.36 0.24 -7.18
N LEU A 105 16.04 0.36 -5.87
CA LEU A 105 16.67 1.32 -4.99
C LEU A 105 18.16 1.02 -4.79
N THR A 106 18.96 2.10 -4.77
CA THR A 106 20.33 2.09 -4.29
C THR A 106 20.46 2.97 -3.04
N PRO A 107 21.51 2.81 -2.22
CA PRO A 107 21.74 3.69 -1.07
C PRO A 107 21.81 5.18 -1.44
N GLU A 108 22.39 5.50 -2.60
CA GLU A 108 22.50 6.88 -3.10
C GLU A 108 21.12 7.44 -3.47
N ARG A 109 20.30 6.65 -4.17
CA ARG A 109 18.94 7.07 -4.53
C ARG A 109 18.06 7.22 -3.28
N LEU A 110 18.18 6.33 -2.32
CA LEU A 110 17.41 6.39 -1.06
C LEU A 110 17.64 7.72 -0.32
N THR A 111 18.87 8.24 -0.36
CA THR A 111 19.23 9.52 0.30
C THR A 111 19.06 10.75 -0.59
N SER A 112 18.60 10.60 -1.83
CA SER A 112 18.38 11.72 -2.74
C SER A 112 17.11 12.49 -2.39
N THR A 113 17.05 13.73 -2.88
CA THR A 113 15.84 14.57 -2.81
C THR A 113 14.94 14.25 -4.00
N ILE A 114 13.64 14.19 -3.76
CA ILE A 114 12.59 14.07 -4.77
C ILE A 114 11.65 15.28 -4.71
N SER A 115 10.98 15.55 -5.82
CA SER A 115 10.03 16.66 -5.95
C SER A 115 8.60 16.16 -5.95
N LEU A 116 7.78 16.66 -5.04
CA LEU A 116 6.35 16.39 -4.97
C LEU A 116 5.57 17.62 -5.45
N HIS A 117 4.78 17.44 -6.51
CA HIS A 117 4.00 18.53 -7.11
C HIS A 117 2.72 18.80 -6.30
N ARG A 118 2.66 19.95 -5.61
CA ARG A 118 1.56 20.36 -4.73
C ARG A 118 0.77 21.54 -5.31
N GLY A 119 0.29 21.39 -6.55
CA GLY A 119 -0.44 22.47 -7.23
C GLY A 119 0.48 23.64 -7.61
N ASP A 120 0.43 24.71 -6.85
CA ASP A 120 1.19 25.95 -7.07
C ASP A 120 2.63 25.92 -6.52
N ARG A 121 3.01 24.86 -5.81
CA ARG A 121 4.35 24.70 -5.25
C ARG A 121 4.95 23.32 -5.49
N ILE A 122 6.26 23.23 -5.49
CA ILE A 122 7.02 22.00 -5.44
C ILE A 122 7.52 21.81 -3.99
N GLN A 123 7.28 20.65 -3.44
CA GLN A 123 7.80 20.23 -2.13
C GLN A 123 8.98 19.29 -2.37
N GLU A 124 10.14 19.69 -1.85
CA GLU A 124 11.35 18.87 -1.90
C GLU A 124 11.49 18.06 -0.62
N GLU A 125 11.62 16.74 -0.75
CA GLU A 125 11.74 15.83 0.39
C GLU A 125 12.78 14.74 0.12
N ARG A 126 13.36 14.16 1.16
CA ARG A 126 14.21 12.98 1.01
C ARG A 126 13.35 11.76 0.65
N MET A 127 13.85 10.94 -0.29
CA MET A 127 13.14 9.74 -0.73
C MET A 127 12.84 8.79 0.43
N GLU A 128 13.78 8.59 1.36
CA GLU A 128 13.59 7.73 2.53
C GLU A 128 12.46 8.20 3.45
N ASP A 129 12.29 9.52 3.61
CA ASP A 129 11.23 10.09 4.45
C ASP A 129 9.86 9.90 3.80
N VAL A 130 9.77 10.10 2.47
CA VAL A 130 8.53 9.88 1.71
C VAL A 130 8.15 8.40 1.72
N LEU A 131 9.09 7.48 1.52
CA LEU A 131 8.84 6.03 1.63
C LEU A 131 8.37 5.66 3.04
N GLY A 132 9.05 6.18 4.07
CA GLY A 132 8.67 5.95 5.46
C GLY A 132 7.25 6.44 5.74
N HIS A 133 6.91 7.66 5.29
CA HIS A 133 5.57 8.22 5.40
C HIS A 133 4.52 7.36 4.69
N LEU A 134 4.79 6.95 3.45
CA LEU A 134 3.87 6.14 2.64
C LEU A 134 3.52 4.82 3.33
N PHE A 135 4.52 4.08 3.84
CA PHE A 135 4.27 2.82 4.54
C PHE A 135 3.51 2.99 5.86
N GLN A 136 3.77 4.07 6.60
CA GLN A 136 3.00 4.40 7.81
C GLN A 136 1.56 4.78 7.48
N HIS A 137 1.34 5.59 6.45
CA HIS A 137 0.03 5.97 5.96
C HIS A 137 -0.81 4.73 5.58
N GLN A 138 -0.23 3.85 4.78
CA GLN A 138 -0.85 2.58 4.39
C GLN A 138 -1.25 1.74 5.61
N THR A 139 -0.32 1.54 6.54
CA THR A 139 -0.58 0.75 7.75
C THR A 139 -1.68 1.36 8.60
N HIS A 140 -1.68 2.70 8.74
CA HIS A 140 -2.69 3.44 9.50
C HIS A 140 -4.10 3.22 8.92
N HIS A 141 -4.28 3.45 7.63
CA HIS A 141 -5.59 3.34 6.99
C HIS A 141 -6.06 1.90 6.81
N ARG A 142 -5.15 0.94 6.54
CA ARG A 142 -5.50 -0.49 6.60
C ARG A 142 -6.00 -0.91 7.96
N GLY A 143 -5.42 -0.38 9.04
CA GLY A 143 -5.91 -0.61 10.40
C GLY A 143 -7.34 -0.10 10.61
N GLN A 144 -7.71 1.03 10.01
CA GLN A 144 -9.08 1.55 10.04
C GLN A 144 -10.05 0.63 9.28
N VAL A 145 -9.69 0.20 8.07
CA VAL A 145 -10.51 -0.77 7.29
C VAL A 145 -10.66 -2.08 8.05
N HIS A 146 -9.56 -2.59 8.62
CA HIS A 146 -9.55 -3.81 9.42
C HIS A 146 -10.51 -3.71 10.62
N ALA A 147 -10.49 -2.58 11.33
CA ALA A 147 -11.43 -2.33 12.44
C ALA A 147 -12.89 -2.25 11.95
N MET A 148 -13.14 -1.59 10.80
CA MET A 148 -14.49 -1.50 10.22
C MET A 148 -15.03 -2.87 9.77
N LEU A 149 -14.19 -3.78 9.27
CA LEU A 149 -14.58 -5.14 8.91
C LEU A 149 -15.16 -5.92 10.08
N SER A 150 -14.71 -5.64 11.33
CA SER A 150 -15.27 -6.28 12.53
C SER A 150 -16.77 -6.05 12.72
N GLY A 151 -17.31 -4.99 12.11
CA GLY A 151 -18.74 -4.66 12.11
C GLY A 151 -19.50 -5.14 10.87
N THR A 152 -18.92 -6.05 10.08
CA THR A 152 -19.50 -6.59 8.84
C THR A 152 -19.75 -8.10 8.92
N SER A 153 -20.23 -8.66 7.81
CA SER A 153 -20.36 -10.13 7.66
C SER A 153 -19.02 -10.84 7.44
N VAL A 154 -17.91 -10.09 7.26
CA VAL A 154 -16.58 -10.60 6.92
C VAL A 154 -15.63 -10.43 8.10
N ALA A 155 -14.98 -11.52 8.52
CA ALA A 155 -13.95 -11.44 9.55
C ALA A 155 -12.72 -10.66 9.05
N PRO A 156 -12.14 -9.75 9.85
CA PRO A 156 -10.88 -9.09 9.50
C PRO A 156 -9.76 -10.12 9.27
N PRO A 157 -9.00 -10.00 8.16
CA PRO A 157 -7.90 -10.93 7.89
C PRO A 157 -6.65 -10.57 8.71
N GLN A 158 -5.75 -11.53 8.92
CA GLN A 158 -4.44 -11.25 9.50
C GLN A 158 -3.56 -10.50 8.50
N LEU A 159 -2.92 -9.38 8.93
CA LEU A 159 -2.18 -8.46 8.05
C LEU A 159 -0.72 -8.23 8.47
N ASP A 160 -0.21 -8.92 9.49
CA ASP A 160 1.15 -8.73 10.02
C ASP A 160 2.08 -9.95 9.84
N GLU A 161 1.73 -10.87 8.94
CA GLU A 161 2.45 -12.14 8.71
C GLU A 161 3.39 -12.09 7.49
N PHE A 162 3.94 -10.91 7.13
CA PHE A 162 4.64 -10.76 5.86
C PHE A 162 6.11 -10.33 5.98
N ILE A 163 6.60 -10.00 7.18
CA ILE A 163 7.96 -9.46 7.36
C ILE A 163 8.92 -10.50 7.95
N VAL A 164 8.51 -11.22 9.00
CA VAL A 164 9.42 -12.13 9.71
C VAL A 164 9.48 -13.51 9.05
N ALA A 165 10.65 -14.16 9.14
CA ALA A 165 10.90 -15.42 8.45
C ALA A 165 10.03 -16.59 8.98
N ASP A 166 9.72 -16.58 10.28
CA ASP A 166 8.91 -17.64 10.91
C ASP A 166 7.47 -17.70 10.37
N ASP A 167 6.97 -16.57 9.83
CA ASP A 167 5.62 -16.47 9.25
C ASP A 167 5.52 -17.01 7.82
N ALA A 168 6.61 -17.50 7.22
CA ALA A 168 6.62 -18.05 5.86
C ALA A 168 5.49 -19.08 5.62
N ARG A 169 5.15 -19.86 6.65
CA ARG A 169 4.08 -20.89 6.62
C ARG A 169 2.68 -20.31 6.37
N PHE A 170 2.46 -19.02 6.66
CA PHE A 170 1.15 -18.37 6.55
C PHE A 170 0.94 -17.60 5.24
N ARG A 171 2.01 -17.37 4.45
CA ARG A 171 1.96 -16.54 3.23
C ARG A 171 2.28 -17.27 1.93
N GLY A 172 2.55 -18.57 2.00
CA GLY A 172 2.98 -19.34 0.83
C GLY A 172 2.01 -19.31 -0.34
N SER A 173 0.70 -19.31 -0.08
CA SER A 173 -0.34 -19.24 -1.12
C SER A 173 -0.38 -17.89 -1.82
N GLU A 174 -0.22 -16.79 -1.08
CA GLU A 174 -0.18 -15.45 -1.65
C GLU A 174 1.07 -15.26 -2.51
N LEU A 175 2.24 -15.72 -2.02
CA LEU A 175 3.48 -15.64 -2.80
C LEU A 175 3.36 -16.41 -4.10
N ALA A 176 2.86 -17.65 -4.06
CA ALA A 176 2.66 -18.45 -5.25
C ALA A 176 1.70 -17.79 -6.27
N ALA A 177 0.62 -17.18 -5.80
CA ALA A 177 -0.35 -16.48 -6.64
C ALA A 177 0.24 -15.22 -7.31
N LEU A 178 1.29 -14.63 -6.73
CA LEU A 178 1.99 -13.45 -7.27
C LEU A 178 3.26 -13.82 -8.06
N GLY A 179 3.61 -15.10 -8.14
CA GLY A 179 4.86 -15.56 -8.76
C GLY A 179 6.11 -15.16 -7.95
N TRP A 180 5.95 -14.89 -6.66
CA TRP A 180 7.04 -14.54 -5.75
C TRP A 180 7.54 -15.76 -4.98
N SER A 181 8.79 -15.68 -4.52
CA SER A 181 9.38 -16.68 -3.65
C SER A 181 9.69 -16.10 -2.27
N GLU A 182 9.81 -16.99 -1.29
CA GLU A 182 10.27 -16.60 0.06
C GLU A 182 11.68 -15.99 0.01
N GLU A 183 12.56 -16.50 -0.85
CA GLU A 183 13.90 -15.97 -1.07
C GLU A 183 13.84 -14.50 -1.57
N THR A 184 12.97 -14.20 -2.53
CA THR A 184 12.75 -12.84 -3.03
C THR A 184 12.28 -11.90 -1.92
N LEU A 185 11.29 -12.35 -1.13
CA LEU A 185 10.70 -11.55 -0.06
C LEU A 185 11.70 -11.27 1.08
N MET A 186 12.59 -12.20 1.37
CA MET A 186 13.51 -12.12 2.51
C MET A 186 14.91 -11.60 2.18
N ARG A 187 15.18 -11.34 0.91
CA ARG A 187 16.44 -10.82 0.37
C ARG A 187 16.88 -9.51 1.02
#